data_9499801d9cd5a821e07f02effe331205
#
_entry.id   9499801d9cd5a821e07f02effe331205
#
_cell.length_a   1.000
_cell.length_b   1.000
_cell.length_c   1.000
_cell.angle_alpha   90.00
_cell.angle_beta   90.00
_cell.angle_gamma   90.00
#
_symmetry.space_group_name_H-M   'P 1'
#
loop_
_entity.id
_entity.type
_entity.pdbx_description
1 polymer ?
#
loop_
_entity_poly.entity_id
_entity_poly.type
_entity_poly.pdbx_seq_one_letter_code
_entity_poly.pdbx_strand_id
1 'polypeptide(L)'
;MENIKLIRLGKANCSVDLGDGSERGEYVSQDYILSRLGRPMRSISLMYCYYPLDKEWPARISELMGREGRNSVWDYPYDDYFPYTGGIGGDRNSAVFQQMRDIRRHGQDVTLTLTIDPRVSDEQLAAIGGDLKSFGRLFLRINHECTGNWFAFTKRASYQEIADFYCRASRIIKEKAPNVQTILCAGGVDDLEKNEVHMEKEFTQAIRETDIWSVDKYLALHWGWPMDVCDENTYTYSIYPVKESFDLFKASYERFRYLCGGQSKPMVLSEINVDGDVTGAYGQAEMMKRFMELIRDEKADWLDGFSFYQFRDRGRLGLEIQDPNNENVGIEQPVMDVFRDIINDTWFMPGIKETGSTELPVTLRWGSSEDAEGIAVNMHFDGEPCFCELYFEDDSNLMLEINGRWFYKAPETKFVDLMPAFYNKKLNGAGDVPLRIFTP
;
A
#
# COMPACT_ATOMS: atom_id res chain seq x y z
N MET A 1 -11.16 23.15 -33.58
CA MET A 1 -10.84 21.98 -32.70
C MET A 1 -10.72 22.53 -31.32
N GLU A 2 -11.49 22.01 -30.35
CA GLU A 2 -11.30 22.42 -28.96
C GLU A 2 -9.92 21.95 -28.50
N ASN A 3 -9.15 22.84 -27.90
CA ASN A 3 -7.85 22.50 -27.37
C ASN A 3 -8.04 21.53 -26.20
N ILE A 4 -7.49 20.32 -26.33
CA ILE A 4 -7.48 19.32 -25.28
C ILE A 4 -6.54 19.81 -24.17
N LYS A 5 -6.98 19.76 -22.92
CA LYS A 5 -6.17 20.19 -21.79
C LYS A 5 -5.20 19.07 -21.39
N LEU A 6 -3.94 19.43 -21.19
CA LEU A 6 -2.96 18.60 -20.54
C LEU A 6 -3.12 18.73 -19.03
N ILE A 7 -3.12 17.59 -18.33
CA ILE A 7 -3.25 17.52 -16.88
C ILE A 7 -2.15 16.66 -16.28
N ARG A 8 -1.93 16.83 -14.97
CA ARG A 8 -1.00 16.01 -14.20
C ARG A 8 -1.57 15.73 -12.82
N LEU A 9 -1.39 14.49 -12.33
CA LEU A 9 -1.62 14.15 -10.94
C LEU A 9 -0.54 14.80 -10.07
N GLY A 10 -0.96 15.39 -8.96
CA GLY A 10 -0.06 15.92 -7.94
C GLY A 10 0.08 14.96 -6.77
N LYS A 11 0.86 15.39 -5.77
CA LYS A 11 0.99 14.70 -4.49
C LYS A 11 -0.13 15.14 -3.54
N ALA A 12 -0.68 14.22 -2.75
CA ALA A 12 -1.55 14.55 -1.62
C ALA A 12 -0.73 15.15 -0.46
N ASN A 13 -1.38 15.81 0.50
CA ASN A 13 -0.69 16.23 1.72
C ASN A 13 -0.25 15.02 2.56
N CYS A 14 -1.11 13.99 2.64
CA CYS A 14 -0.79 12.69 3.18
C CYS A 14 -1.39 11.63 2.24
N SER A 15 -0.55 10.83 1.60
CA SER A 15 -0.99 9.86 0.61
C SER A 15 -1.57 8.61 1.26
N VAL A 16 -2.48 7.93 0.57
CA VAL A 16 -3.10 6.70 1.06
C VAL A 16 -2.61 5.52 0.26
N ASP A 17 -2.06 4.55 0.97
CA ASP A 17 -1.69 3.22 0.48
C ASP A 17 -2.61 2.17 1.10
N LEU A 18 -2.62 0.98 0.55
CA LEU A 18 -3.52 -0.08 0.99
C LEU A 18 -2.84 -1.45 0.85
N GLY A 19 -2.91 -2.28 1.88
CA GLY A 19 -2.65 -3.71 1.75
C GLY A 19 -3.84 -4.40 1.07
N ASP A 20 -3.59 -5.29 0.11
CA ASP A 20 -4.68 -5.96 -0.61
C ASP A 20 -5.31 -7.12 0.18
N GLY A 21 -4.55 -7.77 1.02
CA GLY A 21 -4.96 -8.92 1.84
C GLY A 21 -4.29 -10.24 1.45
N SER A 22 -3.46 -10.26 0.40
CA SER A 22 -2.79 -11.49 -0.09
C SER A 22 -1.71 -12.03 0.83
N GLU A 23 -1.33 -11.29 1.85
CA GLU A 23 -0.37 -11.76 2.85
C GLU A 23 -0.78 -13.11 3.47
N ARG A 24 -2.07 -13.28 3.70
CA ARG A 24 -2.63 -14.45 4.37
C ARG A 24 -3.83 -15.07 3.66
N GLY A 25 -4.13 -14.62 2.49
CA GLY A 25 -5.29 -15.04 1.71
C GLY A 25 -5.06 -14.96 0.22
N GLU A 26 -6.16 -14.99 -0.52
CA GLU A 26 -6.12 -14.81 -1.97
C GLU A 26 -5.90 -13.33 -2.32
N TYR A 27 -5.17 -13.11 -3.41
CA TYR A 27 -4.99 -11.77 -3.97
C TYR A 27 -6.34 -11.17 -4.38
N VAL A 28 -6.59 -9.95 -3.92
CA VAL A 28 -7.78 -9.20 -4.31
C VAL A 28 -7.44 -8.34 -5.53
N SER A 29 -8.09 -8.61 -6.67
CA SER A 29 -7.82 -7.91 -7.92
C SER A 29 -8.09 -6.41 -7.80
N GLN A 30 -7.31 -5.60 -8.53
CA GLN A 30 -7.46 -4.16 -8.49
C GLN A 30 -8.78 -3.68 -9.12
N ASP A 31 -9.35 -4.42 -10.06
CA ASP A 31 -10.71 -4.17 -10.55
C ASP A 31 -11.76 -4.23 -9.43
N TYR A 32 -11.65 -5.26 -8.57
CA TYR A 32 -12.57 -5.39 -7.44
C TYR A 32 -12.38 -4.23 -6.45
N ILE A 33 -11.15 -3.97 -6.03
CA ILE A 33 -10.83 -2.88 -5.09
C ILE A 33 -11.30 -1.53 -5.64
N LEU A 34 -11.01 -1.24 -6.90
CA LEU A 34 -11.44 -0.02 -7.58
C LEU A 34 -12.97 0.10 -7.62
N SER A 35 -13.68 -1.01 -7.91
CA SER A 35 -15.15 -1.03 -7.92
C SER A 35 -15.76 -0.68 -6.57
N ARG A 36 -15.11 -1.13 -5.47
CA ARG A 36 -15.57 -0.90 -4.09
C ARG A 36 -15.21 0.50 -3.58
N LEU A 37 -14.02 0.99 -3.89
CA LEU A 37 -13.51 2.28 -3.39
C LEU A 37 -13.81 3.46 -4.32
N GLY A 38 -13.98 3.23 -5.62
CA GLY A 38 -14.26 4.25 -6.61
C GLY A 38 -13.06 5.08 -7.07
N ARG A 39 -11.85 4.84 -6.51
CA ARG A 39 -10.61 5.49 -6.94
C ARG A 39 -9.39 4.63 -6.62
N PRO A 40 -8.27 4.80 -7.37
CA PRO A 40 -7.01 4.14 -7.06
C PRO A 40 -6.34 4.75 -5.82
N MET A 41 -5.50 3.95 -5.14
CA MET A 41 -4.62 4.40 -4.08
C MET A 41 -3.28 4.91 -4.65
N ARG A 42 -2.44 5.54 -3.82
CA ARG A 42 -1.07 5.84 -4.24
C ARG A 42 -0.32 4.56 -4.57
N SER A 43 -0.34 3.60 -3.66
CA SER A 43 0.25 2.28 -3.87
C SER A 43 -0.57 1.17 -3.22
N ILE A 44 -0.34 -0.06 -3.72
CA ILE A 44 -0.85 -1.28 -3.11
C ILE A 44 0.32 -2.08 -2.57
N SER A 45 0.19 -2.54 -1.31
CA SER A 45 1.21 -3.32 -0.62
C SER A 45 1.01 -4.81 -0.84
N LEU A 46 2.10 -5.47 -1.24
CA LEU A 46 2.25 -6.92 -1.35
C LEU A 46 3.35 -7.39 -0.40
N MET A 47 3.20 -8.57 0.20
CA MET A 47 4.18 -9.15 1.12
C MET A 47 4.62 -10.52 0.67
N TYR A 48 5.95 -10.72 0.59
CA TYR A 48 6.57 -11.97 0.17
C TYR A 48 7.85 -12.24 0.99
N CYS A 49 8.27 -13.50 1.04
CA CYS A 49 9.54 -13.87 1.65
C CYS A 49 10.51 -14.45 0.60
N TYR A 50 11.83 -14.29 0.86
CA TYR A 50 12.90 -14.77 0.00
C TYR A 50 14.01 -15.42 0.82
N TYR A 51 13.96 -16.75 0.95
CA TYR A 51 14.91 -17.59 1.70
C TYR A 51 15.58 -18.66 0.82
N PRO A 52 16.28 -18.27 -0.26
CA PRO A 52 16.79 -19.22 -1.26
C PRO A 52 17.89 -20.16 -0.73
N LEU A 53 18.42 -19.90 0.44
CA LEU A 53 19.41 -20.77 1.12
C LEU A 53 18.77 -21.83 2.02
N ASP A 54 17.47 -21.76 2.23
CA ASP A 54 16.68 -22.75 2.94
C ASP A 54 16.25 -23.83 1.94
N LYS A 55 16.70 -25.07 2.13
CA LYS A 55 16.46 -26.15 1.18
C LYS A 55 14.98 -26.53 1.03
N GLU A 56 14.20 -26.27 2.05
CA GLU A 56 12.77 -26.60 2.08
C GLU A 56 11.89 -25.44 1.62
N TRP A 57 12.49 -24.25 1.49
CA TRP A 57 11.79 -23.09 0.90
C TRP A 57 11.76 -23.26 -0.65
N PRO A 58 10.68 -22.93 -1.37
CA PRO A 58 9.44 -22.33 -0.89
C PRO A 58 8.37 -23.34 -0.47
N ALA A 59 8.59 -24.63 -0.58
CA ALA A 59 7.60 -25.69 -0.29
C ALA A 59 7.10 -25.61 1.17
N ARG A 60 8.00 -25.37 2.11
CA ARG A 60 7.68 -25.24 3.53
C ARG A 60 6.69 -24.09 3.78
N ILE A 61 6.93 -22.91 3.20
CA ILE A 61 6.04 -21.76 3.35
C ILE A 61 4.68 -22.07 2.72
N SER A 62 4.65 -22.59 1.50
CA SER A 62 3.41 -22.95 0.81
C SER A 62 2.60 -24.00 1.58
N GLU A 63 3.28 -24.96 2.21
CA GLU A 63 2.63 -25.96 3.06
C GLU A 63 2.00 -25.31 4.30
N LEU A 64 2.73 -24.41 4.98
CA LEU A 64 2.22 -23.73 6.16
C LEU A 64 1.00 -22.88 5.85
N MET A 65 1.02 -22.17 4.71
CA MET A 65 -0.11 -21.33 4.27
C MET A 65 -1.36 -22.14 3.93
N GLY A 66 -1.20 -23.39 3.47
CA GLY A 66 -2.32 -24.28 3.12
C GLY A 66 -2.93 -25.08 4.28
N ARG A 67 -2.37 -24.99 5.49
CA ARG A 67 -2.87 -25.76 6.64
C ARG A 67 -4.08 -25.07 7.30
N GLU A 68 -5.11 -25.88 7.58
CA GLU A 68 -6.14 -25.48 8.56
C GLU A 68 -5.51 -25.35 9.95
N GLY A 69 -5.88 -24.30 10.68
CA GLY A 69 -5.38 -24.07 12.03
C GLY A 69 -3.88 -23.72 12.01
N ARG A 70 -3.57 -22.49 11.76
CA ARG A 70 -2.22 -21.96 11.52
C ARG A 70 -1.27 -21.96 12.71
N ASN A 71 -1.58 -22.61 13.82
CA ASN A 71 -0.69 -22.74 14.96
C ASN A 71 0.68 -23.31 14.58
N SER A 72 0.75 -24.12 13.50
CA SER A 72 2.01 -24.65 12.99
C SER A 72 2.93 -23.59 12.39
N VAL A 73 2.44 -22.42 12.01
CA VAL A 73 3.26 -21.31 11.52
C VAL A 73 4.18 -20.80 12.62
N TRP A 74 3.73 -20.82 13.87
CA TRP A 74 4.48 -20.33 15.03
C TRP A 74 5.50 -21.32 15.61
N ASP A 75 5.55 -22.55 15.11
CA ASP A 75 6.66 -23.44 15.38
C ASP A 75 7.98 -22.95 14.78
N TYR A 76 7.86 -22.02 13.81
CA TYR A 76 8.96 -21.28 13.21
C TYR A 76 8.83 -19.78 13.54
N PRO A 77 9.92 -19.03 13.54
CA PRO A 77 9.83 -17.59 13.46
C PRO A 77 8.94 -17.20 12.27
N TYR A 78 8.18 -16.16 12.41
CA TYR A 78 7.12 -15.74 11.52
C TYR A 78 7.54 -15.74 10.03
N ASP A 79 6.98 -16.66 9.24
CA ASP A 79 7.30 -16.92 7.84
C ASP A 79 6.01 -17.24 7.05
N ASP A 80 4.91 -16.57 7.34
CA ASP A 80 3.60 -16.88 6.76
C ASP A 80 3.31 -16.14 5.45
N TYR A 81 4.29 -15.44 4.90
CA TYR A 81 4.18 -14.83 3.58
C TYR A 81 4.47 -15.82 2.47
N PHE A 82 3.82 -15.60 1.30
CA PHE A 82 4.10 -16.37 0.12
C PHE A 82 5.54 -16.19 -0.38
N PRO A 83 6.12 -17.22 -1.04
CA PRO A 83 7.47 -17.13 -1.58
C PRO A 83 7.56 -16.09 -2.71
N TYR A 84 8.58 -15.23 -2.66
CA TYR A 84 9.00 -14.44 -3.82
C TYR A 84 9.75 -15.34 -4.81
N THR A 85 9.12 -15.62 -5.92
CA THR A 85 9.62 -16.56 -6.94
C THR A 85 10.46 -15.90 -8.04
N GLY A 86 10.94 -14.68 -7.82
CA GLY A 86 11.92 -13.98 -8.63
C GLY A 86 13.37 -14.30 -8.23
N GLY A 87 14.28 -13.43 -8.62
CA GLY A 87 15.71 -13.57 -8.38
C GLY A 87 16.42 -14.42 -9.43
N ILE A 88 17.52 -15.08 -9.05
CA ILE A 88 18.33 -15.90 -9.98
C ILE A 88 17.52 -17.10 -10.44
N GLY A 89 17.29 -17.20 -11.75
CA GLY A 89 16.50 -18.29 -12.34
C GLY A 89 15.00 -18.23 -12.00
N GLY A 90 14.52 -17.12 -11.48
CA GLY A 90 13.13 -16.93 -11.09
C GLY A 90 12.17 -16.81 -12.27
N ASP A 91 10.89 -17.06 -11.99
CA ASP A 91 9.80 -16.97 -12.97
C ASP A 91 9.11 -15.60 -12.89
N ARG A 92 9.37 -14.74 -13.87
CA ARG A 92 8.72 -13.42 -14.01
C ARG A 92 7.26 -13.49 -14.50
N ASN A 93 6.73 -14.66 -14.73
CA ASN A 93 5.31 -14.89 -15.03
C ASN A 93 4.54 -15.43 -13.82
N SER A 94 5.22 -15.62 -12.70
CA SER A 94 4.59 -16.07 -11.46
C SER A 94 3.59 -15.06 -10.89
N ALA A 95 2.81 -15.49 -9.91
CA ALA A 95 1.74 -14.71 -9.31
C ALA A 95 2.19 -13.33 -8.82
N VAL A 96 3.33 -13.22 -8.12
CA VAL A 96 3.85 -11.95 -7.61
C VAL A 96 4.00 -10.90 -8.72
N PHE A 97 4.57 -11.28 -9.87
CA PHE A 97 4.75 -10.35 -10.98
C PHE A 97 3.45 -10.04 -11.72
N GLN A 98 2.49 -10.97 -11.75
CA GLN A 98 1.16 -10.73 -12.29
C GLN A 98 0.40 -9.71 -11.41
N GLN A 99 0.46 -9.85 -10.10
CA GLN A 99 -0.13 -8.92 -9.14
C GLN A 99 0.50 -7.53 -9.23
N MET A 100 1.83 -7.43 -9.30
CA MET A 100 2.51 -6.16 -9.52
C MET A 100 2.10 -5.48 -10.83
N ARG A 101 1.91 -6.26 -11.91
CA ARG A 101 1.40 -5.73 -13.19
C ARG A 101 -0.06 -5.28 -13.09
N ASP A 102 -0.89 -6.01 -12.35
CA ASP A 102 -2.27 -5.62 -12.11
C ASP A 102 -2.35 -4.28 -11.38
N ILE A 103 -1.57 -4.10 -10.31
CA ILE A 103 -1.46 -2.83 -9.59
C ILE A 103 -1.06 -1.69 -10.54
N ARG A 104 -0.01 -1.90 -11.34
CA ARG A 104 0.48 -0.87 -12.27
C ARG A 104 -0.53 -0.50 -13.35
N ARG A 105 -1.26 -1.48 -13.91
CA ARG A 105 -2.29 -1.25 -14.92
C ARG A 105 -3.42 -0.37 -14.42
N HIS A 106 -3.69 -0.38 -13.12
CA HIS A 106 -4.70 0.44 -12.46
C HIS A 106 -4.16 1.80 -11.97
N GLY A 107 -3.01 2.23 -12.49
CA GLY A 107 -2.48 3.55 -12.21
C GLY A 107 -1.94 3.72 -10.79
N GLN A 108 -1.54 2.65 -10.14
CA GLN A 108 -0.99 2.66 -8.77
C GLN A 108 0.48 2.24 -8.78
N ASP A 109 1.21 2.69 -7.77
CA ASP A 109 2.56 2.20 -7.53
C ASP A 109 2.51 0.89 -6.74
N VAL A 110 3.60 0.14 -6.78
CA VAL A 110 3.75 -1.08 -5.98
C VAL A 110 4.53 -0.75 -4.72
N THR A 111 4.01 -1.14 -3.57
CA THR A 111 4.79 -1.30 -2.34
C THR A 111 5.06 -2.80 -2.17
N LEU A 112 6.30 -3.21 -2.30
CA LEU A 112 6.70 -4.60 -2.15
C LEU A 112 7.45 -4.77 -0.82
N THR A 113 6.89 -5.53 0.09
CA THR A 113 7.61 -6.00 1.27
C THR A 113 8.28 -7.31 0.93
N LEU A 114 9.61 -7.35 1.09
CA LEU A 114 10.41 -8.56 0.97
C LEU A 114 11.11 -8.87 2.28
N THR A 115 10.72 -9.97 2.89
CA THR A 115 11.41 -10.55 4.02
C THR A 115 12.51 -11.46 3.50
N ILE A 116 13.75 -11.00 3.55
CA ILE A 116 14.91 -11.61 2.88
C ILE A 116 15.84 -12.25 3.92
N ASP A 117 16.34 -13.46 3.64
CA ASP A 117 17.41 -14.08 4.42
C ASP A 117 18.67 -13.18 4.38
N PRO A 118 19.17 -12.67 5.51
CA PRO A 118 20.33 -11.76 5.54
C PRO A 118 21.61 -12.36 4.94
N ARG A 119 21.67 -13.68 4.75
CA ARG A 119 22.83 -14.42 4.24
C ARG A 119 22.89 -14.51 2.71
N VAL A 120 21.89 -13.99 1.98
CA VAL A 120 21.88 -13.99 0.51
C VAL A 120 23.09 -13.25 -0.06
N SER A 121 23.54 -13.69 -1.24
CA SER A 121 24.66 -13.07 -1.93
C SER A 121 24.29 -11.74 -2.62
N ASP A 122 25.31 -10.97 -2.97
CA ASP A 122 25.13 -9.74 -3.77
C ASP A 122 24.52 -10.02 -5.14
N GLU A 123 24.82 -11.18 -5.74
CA GLU A 123 24.23 -11.60 -7.01
C GLU A 123 22.72 -11.84 -6.88
N GLN A 124 22.29 -12.45 -5.77
CA GLN A 124 20.87 -12.66 -5.50
C GLN A 124 20.13 -11.33 -5.31
N LEU A 125 20.72 -10.38 -4.58
CA LEU A 125 20.16 -9.04 -4.41
C LEU A 125 20.11 -8.27 -5.74
N ALA A 126 21.17 -8.36 -6.54
CA ALA A 126 21.22 -7.74 -7.87
C ALA A 126 20.17 -8.32 -8.83
N ALA A 127 19.88 -9.63 -8.73
CA ALA A 127 18.84 -10.27 -9.51
C ALA A 127 17.44 -9.75 -9.14
N ILE A 128 17.16 -9.58 -7.84
CA ILE A 128 15.91 -8.93 -7.36
C ILE A 128 15.80 -7.52 -7.98
N GLY A 129 16.86 -6.70 -7.93
CA GLY A 129 16.86 -5.39 -8.57
C GLY A 129 16.56 -5.47 -10.07
N GLY A 130 17.13 -6.47 -10.76
CA GLY A 130 16.84 -6.75 -12.18
C GLY A 130 15.37 -7.05 -12.45
N ASP A 131 14.67 -7.69 -11.51
CA ASP A 131 13.24 -7.95 -11.60
C ASP A 131 12.39 -6.68 -11.45
N LEU A 132 12.76 -5.81 -10.51
CA LEU A 132 11.95 -4.66 -10.08
C LEU A 132 12.05 -3.44 -11.00
N LYS A 133 13.08 -3.34 -11.81
CA LYS A 133 13.39 -2.13 -12.61
C LYS A 133 12.31 -1.71 -13.62
N SER A 134 11.40 -2.61 -14.00
CA SER A 134 10.37 -2.36 -15.03
C SER A 134 9.01 -1.92 -14.48
N PHE A 135 8.89 -1.77 -13.16
CA PHE A 135 7.59 -1.50 -12.51
C PHE A 135 7.33 -0.01 -12.21
N GLY A 136 8.01 0.92 -12.90
CA GLY A 136 7.88 2.36 -12.60
C GLY A 136 8.39 2.68 -11.19
N ARG A 137 7.88 3.73 -10.55
CA ARG A 137 8.20 3.98 -9.13
C ARG A 137 7.72 2.80 -8.30
N LEU A 138 8.61 2.25 -7.49
CA LEU A 138 8.33 1.12 -6.61
C LEU A 138 8.90 1.40 -5.23
N PHE A 139 8.11 1.16 -4.21
CA PHE A 139 8.53 1.20 -2.82
C PHE A 139 8.92 -0.20 -2.37
N LEU A 140 10.15 -0.37 -1.88
CA LEU A 140 10.64 -1.65 -1.40
C LEU A 140 10.88 -1.60 0.11
N ARG A 141 10.06 -2.32 0.86
CA ARG A 141 10.18 -2.48 2.31
C ARG A 141 10.96 -3.76 2.60
N ILE A 142 12.25 -3.60 2.92
CA ILE A 142 13.19 -4.72 3.17
C ILE A 142 13.11 -5.11 4.64
N ASN A 143 12.78 -6.39 4.92
CA ASN A 143 12.78 -6.93 6.28
C ASN A 143 12.03 -6.03 7.26
N HIS A 144 10.73 -5.81 6.98
CA HIS A 144 9.89 -4.93 7.79
C HIS A 144 9.85 -5.34 9.26
N GLU A 145 9.53 -4.38 10.13
CA GLU A 145 9.56 -4.56 11.58
C GLU A 145 10.89 -5.17 12.07
N CYS A 146 11.99 -4.72 11.45
CA CYS A 146 13.30 -5.34 11.55
C CYS A 146 13.94 -5.24 12.95
N THR A 147 13.35 -4.49 13.86
CA THR A 147 13.75 -4.42 15.28
C THR A 147 12.95 -5.37 16.18
N GLY A 148 11.95 -6.07 15.62
CA GLY A 148 11.21 -7.12 16.30
C GLY A 148 11.99 -8.44 16.38
N ASN A 149 11.46 -9.41 17.11
CA ASN A 149 12.11 -10.71 17.29
C ASN A 149 11.26 -11.91 16.83
N TRP A 150 10.24 -11.64 16.04
CA TRP A 150 9.25 -12.64 15.61
C TRP A 150 9.50 -13.21 14.21
N PHE A 151 10.27 -12.54 13.36
CA PHE A 151 10.55 -13.03 12.02
C PHE A 151 11.73 -14.01 11.94
N ALA A 152 11.76 -14.85 10.89
CA ALA A 152 12.81 -15.82 10.67
C ALA A 152 14.18 -15.15 10.51
N PHE A 153 14.28 -14.02 9.85
CA PHE A 153 15.55 -13.31 9.67
C PHE A 153 16.15 -12.81 10.99
N THR A 154 15.32 -12.43 11.99
CA THR A 154 15.80 -12.01 13.30
C THR A 154 16.33 -13.16 14.16
N LYS A 155 16.09 -14.40 13.74
CA LYS A 155 16.70 -15.62 14.37
C LYS A 155 17.98 -16.07 13.65
N ARG A 156 18.30 -15.47 12.51
CA ARG A 156 19.45 -15.83 11.65
C ARG A 156 20.59 -14.84 11.70
N ALA A 157 20.38 -13.65 12.25
CA ALA A 157 21.35 -12.57 12.35
C ALA A 157 21.07 -11.70 13.59
N SER A 158 22.09 -11.05 14.11
CA SER A 158 21.95 -10.02 15.13
C SER A 158 21.31 -8.75 14.54
N TYR A 159 20.78 -7.87 15.37
CA TYR A 159 20.19 -6.60 14.91
C TYR A 159 21.18 -5.72 14.15
N GLN A 160 22.47 -5.71 14.54
CA GLN A 160 23.50 -5.00 13.80
C GLN A 160 23.69 -5.61 12.40
N GLU A 161 23.77 -6.92 12.28
CA GLU A 161 23.88 -7.60 10.98
C GLU A 161 22.65 -7.39 10.11
N ILE A 162 21.45 -7.29 10.69
CA ILE A 162 20.22 -6.96 9.97
C ILE A 162 20.26 -5.52 9.45
N ALA A 163 20.72 -4.57 10.26
CA ALA A 163 20.89 -3.18 9.85
C ALA A 163 21.93 -3.04 8.73
N ASP A 164 23.07 -3.72 8.85
CA ASP A 164 24.12 -3.74 7.83
C ASP A 164 23.61 -4.41 6.53
N PHE A 165 22.84 -5.49 6.67
CA PHE A 165 22.17 -6.14 5.55
C PHE A 165 21.19 -5.20 4.84
N TYR A 166 20.39 -4.45 5.57
CA TYR A 166 19.46 -3.47 4.99
C TYR A 166 20.22 -2.46 4.11
N CYS A 167 21.29 -1.87 4.61
CA CYS A 167 22.12 -0.91 3.86
C CYS A 167 22.73 -1.55 2.61
N ARG A 168 23.27 -2.77 2.73
CA ARG A 168 23.82 -3.54 1.62
C ARG A 168 22.77 -3.85 0.56
N ALA A 169 21.62 -4.38 0.96
CA ALA A 169 20.54 -4.76 0.06
C ALA A 169 19.96 -3.55 -0.68
N SER A 170 19.65 -2.47 0.06
CA SER A 170 19.17 -1.21 -0.51
C SER A 170 20.11 -0.70 -1.61
N ARG A 171 21.41 -0.63 -1.36
CA ARG A 171 22.39 -0.14 -2.32
C ARG A 171 22.44 -1.01 -3.59
N ILE A 172 22.57 -2.34 -3.42
CA ILE A 172 22.74 -3.26 -4.55
C ILE A 172 21.49 -3.31 -5.42
N ILE A 173 20.31 -3.35 -4.81
CA ILE A 173 19.04 -3.37 -5.53
C ILE A 173 18.85 -2.06 -6.31
N LYS A 174 19.12 -0.91 -5.69
CA LYS A 174 18.98 0.40 -6.33
C LYS A 174 20.00 0.63 -7.46
N GLU A 175 21.19 0.06 -7.40
CA GLU A 175 22.15 0.07 -8.53
C GLU A 175 21.56 -0.59 -9.79
N LYS A 176 20.74 -1.61 -9.65
CA LYS A 176 20.06 -2.31 -10.75
C LYS A 176 18.71 -1.73 -11.11
N ALA A 177 18.02 -1.11 -10.15
CA ALA A 177 16.65 -0.59 -10.24
C ALA A 177 16.59 0.83 -9.64
N PRO A 178 17.05 1.87 -10.35
CA PRO A 178 17.06 3.24 -9.83
C PRO A 178 15.65 3.84 -9.63
N ASN A 179 14.61 3.16 -10.12
CA ASN A 179 13.20 3.47 -9.88
C ASN A 179 12.70 3.00 -8.50
N VAL A 180 13.48 2.20 -7.77
CA VAL A 180 13.14 1.70 -6.44
C VAL A 180 13.51 2.72 -5.38
N GLN A 181 12.55 3.01 -4.48
CA GLN A 181 12.74 3.74 -3.24
C GLN A 181 12.62 2.77 -2.07
N THR A 182 13.60 2.76 -1.18
CA THR A 182 13.62 1.82 -0.07
C THR A 182 12.94 2.39 1.17
N ILE A 183 12.14 1.56 1.84
CA ILE A 183 11.49 1.86 3.13
C ILE A 183 12.20 1.08 4.22
N LEU A 184 12.64 1.78 5.26
CA LEU A 184 13.07 1.16 6.51
C LEU A 184 11.92 1.22 7.50
N CYS A 185 11.35 0.06 7.83
CA CYS A 185 10.38 -0.09 8.90
C CYS A 185 11.09 -0.55 10.16
N ALA A 186 11.45 0.40 11.01
CA ALA A 186 12.07 0.16 12.31
C ALA A 186 11.08 0.43 13.44
N GLY A 187 11.42 0.04 14.66
CA GLY A 187 10.63 0.41 15.83
C GLY A 187 10.64 1.91 16.05
N GLY A 188 9.47 2.49 16.34
CA GLY A 188 9.31 3.90 16.66
C GLY A 188 9.61 4.22 18.12
N VAL A 189 9.35 5.47 18.50
CA VAL A 189 9.32 5.90 19.89
C VAL A 189 8.09 5.29 20.55
N ASP A 190 8.28 4.62 21.68
CA ASP A 190 7.23 3.98 22.48
C ASP A 190 7.00 4.68 23.83
N ASP A 191 7.89 5.59 24.21
CA ASP A 191 7.89 6.36 25.45
C ASP A 191 8.37 7.79 25.17
N LEU A 192 7.46 8.76 25.29
CA LEU A 192 7.76 10.17 25.00
C LEU A 192 8.81 10.77 25.96
N GLU A 193 8.94 10.25 27.18
CA GLU A 193 9.93 10.75 28.14
C GLU A 193 11.34 10.29 27.76
N LYS A 194 11.50 9.04 27.34
CA LYS A 194 12.79 8.50 26.87
C LYS A 194 13.14 9.04 25.50
N ASN A 195 12.15 9.20 24.63
CA ASN A 195 12.31 9.69 23.27
C ASN A 195 13.44 9.01 22.47
N GLU A 196 13.52 7.69 22.58
CA GLU A 196 14.46 6.84 21.86
C GLU A 196 13.69 5.85 21.01
N VAL A 197 14.21 5.47 19.84
CA VAL A 197 13.65 4.41 19.00
C VAL A 197 14.26 3.07 19.37
N HIS A 198 13.49 2.01 19.16
CA HIS A 198 13.96 0.66 19.49
C HIS A 198 15.20 0.29 18.64
N MET A 199 16.24 -0.26 19.27
CA MET A 199 17.55 -0.61 18.63
C MET A 199 18.20 0.55 17.87
N GLU A 200 18.05 1.77 18.39
CA GLU A 200 18.55 3.00 17.75
C GLU A 200 20.02 2.93 17.38
N LYS A 201 20.84 2.39 18.26
CA LYS A 201 22.31 2.33 18.07
C LYS A 201 22.67 1.48 16.86
N GLU A 202 22.04 0.34 16.71
CA GLU A 202 22.27 -0.61 15.63
C GLU A 202 21.75 -0.07 14.30
N PHE A 203 20.58 0.59 14.30
CA PHE A 203 19.89 1.03 13.09
C PHE A 203 20.19 2.47 12.66
N THR A 204 20.97 3.24 13.39
CA THR A 204 21.27 4.66 13.04
C THR A 204 21.77 4.80 11.59
N GLN A 205 22.64 3.90 11.11
CA GLN A 205 23.15 3.97 9.74
C GLN A 205 22.05 3.67 8.70
N ALA A 206 21.23 2.67 8.93
CA ALA A 206 20.10 2.34 8.06
C ALA A 206 19.07 3.49 8.00
N ILE A 207 18.77 4.14 9.15
CA ILE A 207 17.92 5.33 9.23
C ILE A 207 18.47 6.47 8.35
N ARG A 208 19.79 6.64 8.29
CA ARG A 208 20.44 7.65 7.45
C ARG A 208 20.46 7.32 5.98
N GLU A 209 20.58 6.05 5.61
CA GLU A 209 20.72 5.62 4.21
C GLU A 209 19.39 5.34 3.50
N THR A 210 18.33 4.97 4.22
CA THR A 210 17.02 4.71 3.61
C THR A 210 16.45 5.94 2.88
N ASP A 211 15.59 5.73 1.90
CA ASP A 211 14.88 6.81 1.22
C ASP A 211 13.67 7.28 2.03
N ILE A 212 12.97 6.37 2.70
CA ILE A 212 11.71 6.61 3.40
C ILE A 212 11.79 5.96 4.79
N TRP A 213 11.41 6.70 5.81
CA TRP A 213 11.24 6.17 7.16
C TRP A 213 9.86 5.56 7.32
N SER A 214 9.76 4.52 8.13
CA SER A 214 8.48 3.93 8.49
C SER A 214 8.47 3.37 9.90
N VAL A 215 7.29 3.40 10.48
CA VAL A 215 6.93 2.64 11.68
C VAL A 215 5.59 1.98 11.45
N ASP A 216 5.40 0.78 12.01
CA ASP A 216 4.13 0.07 12.02
C ASP A 216 3.57 0.09 13.43
N LYS A 217 2.30 0.36 13.55
CA LYS A 217 1.60 0.29 14.84
C LYS A 217 0.10 0.20 14.64
N TYR A 218 -0.50 -0.73 15.33
CA TYR A 218 -1.94 -0.88 15.43
C TYR A 218 -2.46 -0.12 16.65
N LEU A 219 -3.53 0.64 16.48
CA LEU A 219 -4.17 1.36 17.61
C LEU A 219 -4.90 0.42 18.54
N ALA A 220 -5.31 -0.74 18.06
CA ALA A 220 -5.72 -1.88 18.84
C ALA A 220 -5.31 -3.15 18.11
N LEU A 221 -4.85 -4.15 18.83
CA LEU A 221 -4.41 -5.43 18.29
C LEU A 221 -4.58 -6.54 19.32
N HIS A 222 -5.02 -7.70 18.89
CA HIS A 222 -4.94 -8.91 19.69
C HIS A 222 -3.59 -9.61 19.52
N TRP A 223 -3.14 -10.26 20.58
CA TRP A 223 -1.86 -10.96 20.61
C TRP A 223 -2.02 -12.49 20.48
N GLY A 224 -3.23 -12.94 20.16
CA GLY A 224 -3.52 -14.35 19.91
C GLY A 224 -3.14 -14.81 18.49
N TRP A 225 -2.48 -13.95 17.72
CA TRP A 225 -1.92 -14.29 16.43
C TRP A 225 -1.12 -15.62 16.49
N PRO A 226 -1.25 -16.57 15.55
CA PRO A 226 -1.88 -16.44 14.24
C PRO A 226 -3.38 -16.74 14.18
N MET A 227 -4.07 -16.81 15.31
CA MET A 227 -5.52 -17.00 15.31
C MET A 227 -6.18 -15.78 14.67
N ASP A 228 -6.98 -16.00 13.67
CA ASP A 228 -7.69 -14.94 12.97
C ASP A 228 -8.80 -14.30 13.81
N VAL A 229 -9.22 -15.00 14.87
CA VAL A 229 -10.24 -14.55 15.81
C VAL A 229 -9.75 -14.73 17.25
N CYS A 230 -9.87 -13.68 18.06
CA CYS A 230 -9.66 -13.78 19.50
C CYS A 230 -10.82 -14.50 20.17
N ASP A 231 -10.51 -15.52 20.93
CA ASP A 231 -11.46 -16.16 21.84
C ASP A 231 -11.09 -15.88 23.32
N GLU A 232 -12.01 -16.17 24.23
CA GLU A 232 -11.85 -15.94 25.65
C GLU A 232 -10.70 -16.73 26.31
N ASN A 233 -10.16 -17.75 25.60
CA ASN A 233 -9.10 -18.60 26.11
C ASN A 233 -7.71 -18.15 25.64
N THR A 234 -7.65 -17.47 24.49
CA THR A 234 -6.41 -17.00 23.86
C THR A 234 -6.27 -15.49 23.88
N TYR A 235 -7.20 -14.79 24.53
CA TYR A 235 -7.40 -13.37 24.44
C TYR A 235 -6.36 -12.56 25.22
N THR A 236 -5.38 -12.03 24.53
CA THR A 236 -4.51 -10.95 24.99
C THR A 236 -4.58 -9.82 23.98
N TYR A 237 -4.80 -8.60 24.41
CA TYR A 237 -4.92 -7.46 23.50
C TYR A 237 -4.30 -6.20 24.08
N SER A 238 -4.03 -5.25 23.20
CA SER A 238 -3.68 -3.88 23.54
C SER A 238 -4.62 -2.91 22.84
N ILE A 239 -5.01 -1.85 23.53
CA ILE A 239 -5.72 -0.70 22.98
C ILE A 239 -4.94 0.54 23.38
N TYR A 240 -4.58 1.37 22.42
CA TYR A 240 -3.82 2.59 22.63
C TYR A 240 -4.70 3.82 22.40
N PRO A 241 -4.61 4.87 23.22
CA PRO A 241 -5.30 6.12 22.96
C PRO A 241 -4.86 6.70 21.62
N VAL A 242 -5.82 7.10 20.79
CA VAL A 242 -5.56 7.57 19.41
C VAL A 242 -4.60 8.77 19.39
N LYS A 243 -4.82 9.75 20.28
CA LYS A 243 -3.97 10.94 20.35
C LYS A 243 -2.55 10.62 20.81
N GLU A 244 -2.38 9.74 21.77
CA GLU A 244 -1.07 9.30 22.26
C GLU A 244 -0.29 8.59 21.15
N SER A 245 -0.95 7.69 20.42
CA SER A 245 -0.33 7.03 19.26
C SER A 245 0.10 8.03 18.18
N PHE A 246 -0.74 9.01 17.88
CA PHE A 246 -0.37 10.09 16.96
C PHE A 246 0.87 10.86 17.42
N ASP A 247 0.96 11.20 18.73
CA ASP A 247 2.10 11.90 19.30
C ASP A 247 3.38 11.05 19.26
N LEU A 248 3.27 9.74 19.49
CA LEU A 248 4.39 8.79 19.36
C LEU A 248 4.89 8.68 17.92
N PHE A 249 4.02 8.69 16.92
CA PHE A 249 4.44 8.72 15.52
C PHE A 249 5.20 10.01 15.18
N LYS A 250 4.69 11.16 15.64
CA LYS A 250 5.38 12.43 15.46
C LYS A 250 6.74 12.45 16.15
N ALA A 251 6.81 11.95 17.38
CA ALA A 251 8.07 11.81 18.10
C ALA A 251 9.06 10.90 17.36
N SER A 252 8.58 9.81 16.75
CA SER A 252 9.41 8.92 15.93
C SER A 252 10.00 9.65 14.72
N TYR A 253 9.20 10.44 14.00
CA TYR A 253 9.68 11.28 12.91
C TYR A 253 10.76 12.28 13.37
N GLU A 254 10.52 13.00 14.46
CA GLU A 254 11.49 13.97 14.98
C GLU A 254 12.78 13.28 15.47
N ARG A 255 12.67 12.07 16.03
CA ARG A 255 13.83 11.28 16.43
C ARG A 255 14.66 10.83 15.24
N PHE A 256 14.02 10.29 14.19
CA PHE A 256 14.72 9.92 12.94
C PHE A 256 15.40 11.14 12.31
N ARG A 257 14.72 12.27 12.26
CA ARG A 257 15.29 13.53 11.79
C ARG A 257 16.51 13.96 12.60
N TYR A 258 16.44 13.86 13.93
CA TYR A 258 17.59 14.13 14.81
C TYR A 258 18.78 13.22 14.49
N LEU A 259 18.55 11.92 14.33
CA LEU A 259 19.59 10.94 13.96
C LEU A 259 20.22 11.21 12.59
N CYS A 260 19.47 11.87 11.70
CA CYS A 260 19.94 12.33 10.40
C CYS A 260 20.55 13.76 10.41
N GLY A 261 20.90 14.29 11.57
CA GLY A 261 21.51 15.62 11.68
C GLY A 261 20.56 16.76 11.29
N GLY A 262 19.26 16.58 11.46
CA GLY A 262 18.21 17.56 11.14
C GLY A 262 17.66 17.47 9.71
N GLN A 263 18.19 16.59 8.87
CA GLN A 263 17.64 16.35 7.53
C GLN A 263 16.36 15.55 7.60
N SER A 264 15.30 16.04 6.93
CA SER A 264 14.02 15.37 6.82
C SER A 264 13.99 14.41 5.64
N LYS A 265 13.28 13.30 5.81
CA LYS A 265 12.91 12.37 4.74
C LYS A 265 11.41 12.13 4.79
N PRO A 266 10.80 11.64 3.70
CA PRO A 266 9.42 11.15 3.76
C PRO A 266 9.26 10.13 4.87
N MET A 267 8.16 10.18 5.62
CA MET A 267 7.79 9.18 6.60
C MET A 267 6.41 8.63 6.29
N VAL A 268 6.27 7.32 6.35
CA VAL A 268 5.01 6.61 6.16
C VAL A 268 4.70 5.73 7.37
N LEU A 269 3.42 5.48 7.60
CA LEU A 269 2.99 4.36 8.43
C LEU A 269 2.73 3.21 7.47
N SER A 270 3.65 2.25 7.38
CA SER A 270 3.53 1.18 6.39
C SER A 270 2.51 0.12 6.76
N GLU A 271 2.10 0.08 8.02
CA GLU A 271 0.92 -0.64 8.48
C GLU A 271 0.25 0.14 9.61
N ILE A 272 -1.02 0.46 9.44
CA ILE A 272 -1.85 1.02 10.49
C ILE A 272 -3.27 0.49 10.40
N ASN A 273 -3.83 0.12 11.53
CA ASN A 273 -5.23 -0.25 11.67
C ASN A 273 -5.64 -0.29 13.15
N VAL A 274 -6.90 -0.65 13.34
CA VAL A 274 -7.53 -1.01 14.60
C VAL A 274 -8.15 -2.39 14.43
N ASP A 275 -7.81 -3.32 15.30
CA ASP A 275 -8.41 -4.64 15.29
C ASP A 275 -9.88 -4.58 15.74
N GLY A 276 -10.78 -4.87 14.82
CA GLY A 276 -12.22 -4.91 15.08
C GLY A 276 -12.65 -6.11 15.93
N ASP A 277 -11.83 -7.13 16.06
CA ASP A 277 -12.09 -8.24 16.99
C ASP A 277 -11.87 -7.81 18.44
N VAL A 278 -11.01 -6.80 18.66
CA VAL A 278 -10.75 -6.20 19.97
C VAL A 278 -11.77 -5.12 20.32
N THR A 279 -12.04 -4.22 19.39
CA THR A 279 -12.83 -3.00 19.63
C THR A 279 -14.30 -3.11 19.20
N GLY A 280 -14.64 -4.18 18.50
CA GLY A 280 -15.86 -4.25 17.69
C GLY A 280 -15.75 -3.47 16.38
N ALA A 281 -16.52 -3.87 15.38
CA ALA A 281 -16.44 -3.28 14.04
C ALA A 281 -16.73 -1.75 14.02
N TYR A 282 -17.62 -1.26 14.86
CA TYR A 282 -17.88 0.18 14.99
C TYR A 282 -16.78 0.90 15.79
N GLY A 283 -16.17 0.24 16.76
CA GLY A 283 -15.02 0.76 17.49
C GLY A 283 -13.82 0.94 16.55
N GLN A 284 -13.57 -0.03 15.67
CA GLN A 284 -12.57 0.07 14.60
C GLN A 284 -12.82 1.33 13.73
N ALA A 285 -14.04 1.47 13.23
CA ALA A 285 -14.42 2.59 12.38
C ALA A 285 -14.22 3.95 13.08
N GLU A 286 -14.68 4.08 14.32
CA GLU A 286 -14.56 5.32 15.08
C GLU A 286 -13.11 5.69 15.41
N MET A 287 -12.29 4.73 15.85
CA MET A 287 -10.89 4.99 16.16
C MET A 287 -10.09 5.37 14.91
N MET A 288 -10.30 4.67 13.78
CA MET A 288 -9.67 5.01 12.51
C MET A 288 -10.09 6.41 12.04
N LYS A 289 -11.38 6.73 12.10
CA LYS A 289 -11.89 8.07 11.76
C LYS A 289 -11.18 9.15 12.57
N ARG A 290 -11.13 9.01 13.90
CA ARG A 290 -10.46 9.98 14.79
C ARG A 290 -8.98 10.13 14.49
N PHE A 291 -8.29 9.03 14.16
CA PHE A 291 -6.88 9.08 13.79
C PHE A 291 -6.66 9.89 12.49
N MET A 292 -7.48 9.65 11.47
CA MET A 292 -7.40 10.37 10.19
C MET A 292 -7.79 11.85 10.34
N GLU A 293 -8.78 12.14 11.18
CA GLU A 293 -9.12 13.52 11.53
C GLU A 293 -7.97 14.25 12.20
N LEU A 294 -7.22 13.59 13.10
CA LEU A 294 -6.00 14.18 13.69
C LEU A 294 -4.94 14.49 12.64
N ILE A 295 -4.68 13.61 11.70
CA ILE A 295 -3.71 13.86 10.60
C ILE A 295 -4.12 15.14 9.83
N ARG A 296 -5.39 15.27 9.47
CA ARG A 296 -5.91 16.42 8.74
C ARG A 296 -5.91 17.70 9.58
N ASP A 297 -6.47 17.65 10.78
CA ASP A 297 -6.76 18.82 11.60
C ASP A 297 -5.48 19.41 12.22
N GLU A 298 -4.53 18.57 12.60
CA GLU A 298 -3.19 18.97 13.05
C GLU A 298 -2.25 19.34 11.89
N LYS A 299 -2.71 19.16 10.62
CA LYS A 299 -1.90 19.38 9.41
C LYS A 299 -0.55 18.66 9.49
N ALA A 300 -0.59 17.35 9.68
CA ALA A 300 0.58 16.51 9.87
C ALA A 300 1.45 16.46 8.59
N ASP A 301 2.16 17.53 8.28
CA ASP A 301 3.06 17.68 7.13
C ASP A 301 4.35 16.85 7.23
N TRP A 302 4.61 16.29 8.41
CA TRP A 302 5.68 15.34 8.66
C TRP A 302 5.34 13.92 8.18
N LEU A 303 4.05 13.60 7.98
CA LEU A 303 3.56 12.30 7.55
C LEU A 303 3.24 12.30 6.05
N ASP A 304 4.05 11.59 5.28
CA ASP A 304 3.95 11.52 3.81
C ASP A 304 2.84 10.61 3.32
N GLY A 305 2.49 9.60 4.12
CA GLY A 305 1.43 8.66 3.80
C GLY A 305 1.24 7.59 4.85
N PHE A 306 0.20 6.81 4.67
CA PHE A 306 -0.06 5.62 5.49
C PHE A 306 -0.65 4.50 4.62
N SER A 307 -0.38 3.26 5.01
CA SER A 307 -0.98 2.07 4.44
C SER A 307 -2.01 1.49 5.40
N PHE A 308 -3.27 1.46 4.99
CA PHE A 308 -4.30 0.77 5.75
C PHE A 308 -4.07 -0.74 5.63
N TYR A 309 -3.94 -1.43 6.74
CA TYR A 309 -3.76 -2.87 6.81
C TYR A 309 -5.08 -3.52 7.22
N GLN A 310 -5.88 -4.09 6.33
CA GLN A 310 -5.74 -4.28 4.88
C GLN A 310 -7.11 -4.25 4.22
N PHE A 311 -7.19 -4.43 2.88
CA PHE A 311 -8.48 -4.40 2.19
C PHE A 311 -9.37 -5.59 2.60
N ARG A 312 -8.86 -6.83 2.47
CA ARG A 312 -9.57 -8.05 2.88
C ARG A 312 -8.77 -8.83 3.90
N ASP A 313 -9.42 -9.25 4.97
CA ASP A 313 -8.85 -10.09 6.00
C ASP A 313 -9.82 -11.21 6.39
N ARG A 314 -9.33 -12.22 7.07
CA ARG A 314 -10.16 -13.30 7.61
C ARG A 314 -10.83 -12.91 8.93
N GLY A 315 -10.14 -12.08 9.72
CA GLY A 315 -10.69 -11.41 10.90
C GLY A 315 -11.17 -9.99 10.59
N ARG A 316 -11.34 -9.17 11.63
CA ARG A 316 -11.82 -7.79 11.50
C ARG A 316 -10.72 -6.74 11.42
N LEU A 317 -9.57 -7.09 10.86
CA LEU A 317 -8.56 -6.11 10.44
C LEU A 317 -8.88 -5.51 9.08
N GLY A 318 -9.58 -6.23 8.20
CA GLY A 318 -9.91 -5.76 6.85
C GLY A 318 -10.95 -4.65 6.78
N LEU A 319 -10.96 -3.92 5.66
CA LEU A 319 -12.11 -3.12 5.23
C LEU A 319 -13.32 -4.03 4.94
N GLU A 320 -13.03 -5.26 4.53
CA GLU A 320 -14.00 -6.33 4.42
C GLU A 320 -13.45 -7.63 5.04
N ILE A 321 -14.36 -8.49 5.51
CA ILE A 321 -14.04 -9.85 5.94
C ILE A 321 -14.29 -10.78 4.75
N GLN A 322 -13.42 -11.75 4.54
CA GLN A 322 -13.62 -12.78 3.52
C GLN A 322 -14.96 -13.51 3.75
N ASP A 323 -15.80 -13.61 2.72
CA ASP A 323 -17.04 -14.39 2.81
C ASP A 323 -16.69 -15.89 2.97
N PRO A 324 -17.13 -16.56 4.03
CA PRO A 324 -16.80 -17.97 4.26
C PRO A 324 -17.38 -18.92 3.20
N ASN A 325 -18.34 -18.46 2.42
CA ASN A 325 -18.97 -19.25 1.35
C ASN A 325 -18.43 -18.90 -0.04
N ASN A 326 -17.70 -17.80 -0.20
CA ASN A 326 -17.14 -17.37 -1.47
C ASN A 326 -15.89 -16.48 -1.23
N GLU A 327 -14.72 -17.06 -1.29
CA GLU A 327 -13.45 -16.39 -1.07
C GLU A 327 -13.16 -15.20 -2.01
N ASN A 328 -13.86 -15.15 -3.15
CA ASN A 328 -13.73 -14.05 -4.11
C ASN A 328 -14.54 -12.81 -3.72
N VAL A 329 -15.34 -12.87 -2.67
CA VAL A 329 -16.21 -11.78 -2.20
C VAL A 329 -15.93 -11.48 -0.74
N GLY A 330 -16.02 -10.21 -0.37
CA GLY A 330 -15.90 -9.75 1.01
C GLY A 330 -17.21 -9.19 1.55
N ILE A 331 -17.35 -9.28 2.87
CA ILE A 331 -18.41 -8.66 3.65
C ILE A 331 -17.89 -7.34 4.20
N GLU A 332 -18.41 -6.22 3.70
CA GLU A 332 -17.99 -4.89 4.13
C GLU A 332 -18.12 -4.69 5.64
N GLN A 333 -17.08 -4.11 6.24
CA GLN A 333 -17.10 -3.67 7.62
C GLN A 333 -17.47 -2.17 7.70
N PRO A 334 -17.99 -1.68 8.84
CA PRO A 334 -18.30 -0.25 9.02
C PRO A 334 -17.13 0.69 8.75
N VAL A 335 -15.88 0.24 8.90
CA VAL A 335 -14.68 1.00 8.59
C VAL A 335 -14.52 1.28 7.09
N MET A 336 -15.18 0.52 6.21
CA MET A 336 -15.15 0.75 4.77
C MET A 336 -15.74 2.13 4.40
N ASP A 337 -16.84 2.53 5.02
CA ASP A 337 -17.44 3.83 4.76
C ASP A 337 -16.53 4.96 5.25
N VAL A 338 -15.94 4.79 6.42
CA VAL A 338 -14.93 5.74 6.95
C VAL A 338 -13.74 5.86 6.00
N PHE A 339 -13.25 4.73 5.47
CA PHE A 339 -12.13 4.73 4.54
C PHE A 339 -12.48 5.42 3.21
N ARG A 340 -13.70 5.20 2.69
CA ARG A 340 -14.20 5.92 1.50
C ARG A 340 -14.27 7.43 1.72
N ASP A 341 -14.70 7.87 2.91
CA ASP A 341 -14.72 9.30 3.24
C ASP A 341 -13.31 9.88 3.29
N ILE A 342 -12.36 9.17 3.91
CA ILE A 342 -10.96 9.58 4.03
C ILE A 342 -10.32 9.73 2.66
N ILE A 343 -10.40 8.73 1.80
CA ILE A 343 -9.74 8.77 0.49
C ILE A 343 -10.32 9.85 -0.43
N ASN A 344 -11.50 10.37 -0.15
CA ASN A 344 -12.13 11.47 -0.87
C ASN A 344 -11.97 12.85 -0.19
N ASP A 345 -11.35 12.91 0.98
CA ASP A 345 -11.01 14.18 1.63
C ASP A 345 -9.84 14.84 0.90
N THR A 346 -9.89 16.16 0.77
CA THR A 346 -8.88 16.97 0.06
C THR A 346 -7.48 16.88 0.64
N TRP A 347 -7.35 16.52 1.92
CA TRP A 347 -6.04 16.32 2.54
C TRP A 347 -5.33 15.07 2.05
N PHE A 348 -6.11 14.01 1.76
CA PHE A 348 -5.60 12.69 1.37
C PHE A 348 -5.71 12.42 -0.13
N MET A 349 -6.32 13.33 -0.88
CA MET A 349 -6.53 13.15 -2.32
C MET A 349 -5.47 13.89 -3.14
N PRO A 350 -4.85 13.24 -4.14
CA PRO A 350 -3.96 13.93 -5.06
C PRO A 350 -4.74 14.97 -5.88
N GLY A 351 -4.17 16.16 -5.99
CA GLY A 351 -4.76 17.21 -6.83
C GLY A 351 -4.51 16.92 -8.31
N ILE A 352 -5.44 17.32 -9.17
CA ILE A 352 -5.29 17.28 -10.63
C ILE A 352 -5.05 18.71 -11.11
N LYS A 353 -3.91 18.96 -11.76
CA LYS A 353 -3.50 20.29 -12.24
C LYS A 353 -3.50 20.33 -13.75
N GLU A 354 -4.05 21.39 -14.33
CA GLU A 354 -3.85 21.72 -15.75
C GLU A 354 -2.41 22.20 -15.95
N THR A 355 -1.73 21.66 -16.96
CA THR A 355 -0.32 21.97 -17.27
C THR A 355 -0.16 22.65 -18.64
N GLY A 356 -1.22 22.67 -19.45
CA GLY A 356 -1.21 23.28 -20.78
C GLY A 356 -2.36 22.80 -21.64
N SER A 357 -2.21 22.97 -22.95
CA SER A 357 -3.14 22.48 -23.97
C SER A 357 -2.38 21.80 -25.09
N THR A 358 -3.01 20.86 -25.78
CA THR A 358 -2.44 20.08 -26.87
C THR A 358 -3.47 19.74 -27.91
N GLU A 359 -3.00 19.22 -29.05
CA GLU A 359 -3.80 18.58 -30.08
C GLU A 359 -3.43 17.08 -30.14
N LEU A 360 -4.36 16.24 -30.58
CA LEU A 360 -4.08 14.81 -30.81
C LEU A 360 -3.27 14.60 -32.12
N PRO A 361 -2.38 13.60 -32.16
CA PRO A 361 -2.05 12.66 -31.10
C PRO A 361 -1.13 13.26 -30.01
N VAL A 362 -1.23 12.76 -28.79
CA VAL A 362 -0.40 13.16 -27.67
C VAL A 362 0.28 11.94 -27.04
N THR A 363 1.51 12.12 -26.57
CA THR A 363 2.21 11.09 -25.77
C THR A 363 2.16 11.50 -24.32
N LEU A 364 1.67 10.61 -23.47
CA LEU A 364 1.55 10.79 -22.03
C LEU A 364 2.59 9.93 -21.31
N ARG A 365 3.01 10.39 -20.13
CA ARG A 365 3.97 9.68 -19.30
C ARG A 365 3.30 9.25 -17.99
N TRP A 366 3.46 7.97 -17.68
CA TRP A 366 3.12 7.43 -16.37
C TRP A 366 4.38 7.00 -15.64
N GLY A 367 4.92 7.85 -14.79
CA GLY A 367 6.07 7.52 -13.95
C GLY A 367 5.65 6.98 -12.58
N SER A 368 4.64 7.62 -11.98
CA SER A 368 4.09 7.28 -10.67
C SER A 368 2.65 7.78 -10.54
N SER A 369 1.93 7.26 -9.56
CA SER A 369 0.57 7.70 -9.21
C SER A 369 0.49 9.18 -8.74
N GLU A 370 1.62 9.81 -8.45
CA GLU A 370 1.70 11.21 -8.02
C GLU A 370 2.38 12.12 -9.06
N ASP A 371 2.59 11.64 -10.28
CA ASP A 371 3.27 12.39 -11.35
C ASP A 371 2.75 12.00 -12.74
N ALA A 372 1.63 11.28 -12.80
CA ALA A 372 1.07 10.81 -14.06
C ALA A 372 0.55 11.96 -14.92
N GLU A 373 0.91 11.94 -16.19
CA GLU A 373 0.38 12.85 -17.19
C GLU A 373 -0.91 12.29 -17.79
N GLY A 374 -1.85 13.19 -18.08
CA GLY A 374 -3.14 12.85 -18.68
C GLY A 374 -3.67 13.97 -19.55
N ILE A 375 -4.82 13.72 -20.12
CA ILE A 375 -5.61 14.72 -20.84
C ILE A 375 -6.99 14.88 -20.21
N ALA A 376 -7.58 16.05 -20.36
CA ALA A 376 -8.98 16.30 -20.02
C ALA A 376 -9.75 16.80 -21.23
N VAL A 377 -10.91 16.21 -21.45
CA VAL A 377 -11.90 16.61 -22.46
C VAL A 377 -13.21 16.89 -21.78
N ASN A 378 -13.93 17.92 -22.22
CA ASN A 378 -15.25 18.20 -21.65
C ASN A 378 -16.32 17.33 -22.33
N MET A 379 -17.14 16.66 -21.52
CA MET A 379 -18.35 15.99 -21.95
C MET A 379 -19.53 16.94 -21.66
N HIS A 380 -20.31 17.28 -22.67
CA HIS A 380 -21.48 18.12 -22.49
C HIS A 380 -22.73 17.27 -22.25
N PHE A 381 -23.52 17.63 -21.23
CA PHE A 381 -24.79 17.01 -20.91
C PHE A 381 -25.91 18.05 -20.98
N ASP A 382 -26.97 17.76 -21.72
CA ASP A 382 -28.16 18.63 -21.82
C ASP A 382 -29.05 18.58 -20.56
N GLY A 383 -28.72 17.71 -19.61
CA GLY A 383 -29.43 17.49 -18.36
C GLY A 383 -28.80 16.34 -17.58
N GLU A 384 -29.48 15.79 -16.61
CA GLU A 384 -29.01 14.62 -15.87
C GLU A 384 -28.84 13.43 -16.83
N PRO A 385 -27.64 12.80 -16.90
CA PRO A 385 -27.43 11.67 -17.77
C PRO A 385 -28.22 10.45 -17.28
N CYS A 386 -28.93 9.82 -18.22
CA CYS A 386 -29.60 8.54 -18.02
C CYS A 386 -28.84 7.38 -18.71
N PHE A 387 -27.83 7.72 -19.49
CA PHE A 387 -26.95 6.82 -20.20
C PHE A 387 -25.62 7.53 -20.46
N CYS A 388 -24.50 6.89 -20.15
CA CYS A 388 -23.18 7.43 -20.40
C CYS A 388 -22.18 6.28 -20.56
N GLU A 389 -21.80 5.97 -21.81
CA GLU A 389 -20.82 4.95 -22.15
C GLU A 389 -19.75 5.51 -23.07
N LEU A 390 -18.51 5.09 -22.89
CA LEU A 390 -17.41 5.33 -23.81
C LEU A 390 -17.07 4.05 -24.57
N TYR A 391 -16.91 4.17 -25.87
CA TYR A 391 -16.48 3.09 -26.75
C TYR A 391 -15.06 3.31 -27.23
N PHE A 392 -14.29 2.24 -27.31
CA PHE A 392 -12.87 2.24 -27.67
C PHE A 392 -12.62 1.33 -28.87
N GLU A 393 -11.87 1.86 -29.84
CA GLU A 393 -11.50 1.12 -31.06
C GLU A 393 -10.19 0.35 -30.87
N ASP A 394 -9.33 0.77 -29.94
CA ASP A 394 -8.01 0.23 -29.72
C ASP A 394 -7.90 -0.64 -28.45
N ASP A 395 -6.75 -1.26 -28.27
CA ASP A 395 -6.40 -2.11 -27.13
C ASP A 395 -5.56 -1.35 -26.08
N SER A 396 -5.75 -0.03 -25.93
CA SER A 396 -5.04 0.76 -24.92
C SER A 396 -5.47 0.39 -23.49
N ASN A 397 -4.54 0.54 -22.56
CA ASN A 397 -4.76 0.43 -21.12
C ASN A 397 -4.98 1.84 -20.56
N LEU A 398 -6.15 2.13 -20.01
CA LEU A 398 -6.51 3.48 -19.58
C LEU A 398 -7.11 3.48 -18.17
N MET A 399 -6.78 4.55 -17.44
CA MET A 399 -7.53 4.98 -16.26
C MET A 399 -8.36 6.21 -16.63
N LEU A 400 -9.65 6.16 -16.35
CA LEU A 400 -10.61 7.21 -16.64
C LEU A 400 -11.10 7.81 -15.32
N GLU A 401 -11.19 9.12 -15.24
CA GLU A 401 -11.82 9.79 -14.11
C GLU A 401 -12.89 10.75 -14.61
N ILE A 402 -14.08 10.65 -14.05
CA ILE A 402 -15.18 11.57 -14.26
C ILE A 402 -15.95 11.76 -12.94
N ASN A 403 -16.23 13.00 -12.62
CA ASN A 403 -17.03 13.35 -11.46
C ASN A 403 -16.53 12.76 -10.11
N GLY A 404 -15.20 12.57 -9.99
CA GLY A 404 -14.52 12.02 -8.82
C GLY A 404 -14.52 10.50 -8.74
N ARG A 405 -15.09 9.79 -9.71
CA ARG A 405 -15.05 8.34 -9.79
C ARG A 405 -14.10 7.88 -10.88
N TRP A 406 -13.31 6.86 -10.56
CA TRP A 406 -12.33 6.27 -11.47
C TRP A 406 -12.83 4.94 -12.03
N PHE A 407 -12.43 4.68 -13.27
CA PHE A 407 -12.73 3.47 -14.01
C PHE A 407 -11.47 2.96 -14.68
N TYR A 408 -11.37 1.65 -14.77
CA TYR A 408 -10.31 1.00 -15.50
C TYR A 408 -10.84 0.48 -16.85
N LYS A 409 -10.12 0.78 -17.93
CA LYS A 409 -10.35 0.21 -19.25
C LYS A 409 -9.21 -0.73 -19.59
N ALA A 410 -9.47 -2.04 -19.53
CA ALA A 410 -8.52 -3.06 -19.92
C ALA A 410 -8.32 -3.09 -21.46
N PRO A 411 -7.19 -3.59 -21.96
CA PRO A 411 -6.95 -3.68 -23.40
C PRO A 411 -8.08 -4.36 -24.19
N GLU A 412 -8.64 -5.43 -23.68
CA GLU A 412 -9.72 -6.19 -24.30
C GLU A 412 -11.11 -5.55 -24.15
N THR A 413 -11.26 -4.57 -23.26
CA THR A 413 -12.54 -3.89 -23.01
C THR A 413 -12.85 -2.92 -24.13
N LYS A 414 -14.02 -3.04 -24.74
CA LYS A 414 -14.45 -2.20 -25.86
C LYS A 414 -15.39 -1.06 -25.45
N PHE A 415 -15.96 -1.11 -24.25
CA PHE A 415 -16.75 -0.01 -23.72
C PHE A 415 -16.62 0.06 -22.18
N VAL A 416 -16.83 1.26 -21.64
CA VAL A 416 -16.89 1.50 -20.19
C VAL A 416 -18.16 2.26 -19.89
N ASP A 417 -18.99 1.71 -18.99
CA ASP A 417 -20.17 2.40 -18.44
C ASP A 417 -19.74 3.40 -17.38
N LEU A 418 -19.96 4.68 -17.62
CA LEU A 418 -19.64 5.78 -16.71
C LEU A 418 -20.80 6.19 -15.81
N MET A 419 -21.99 5.60 -15.95
CA MET A 419 -23.17 5.94 -15.14
C MET A 419 -22.93 5.88 -13.62
N PRO A 420 -22.12 4.94 -13.07
CA PRO A 420 -21.80 4.94 -11.64
C PRO A 420 -21.22 6.25 -11.09
N ALA A 421 -20.62 7.10 -11.93
CA ALA A 421 -20.13 8.41 -11.52
C ALA A 421 -21.24 9.45 -11.26
N PHE A 422 -22.46 9.16 -11.65
CA PHE A 422 -23.60 10.07 -11.56
C PHE A 422 -24.67 9.64 -10.55
N TYR A 423 -24.64 8.41 -10.04
CA TYR A 423 -25.69 7.88 -9.18
C TYR A 423 -25.98 8.72 -7.93
N ASN A 424 -24.96 9.34 -7.33
CA ASN A 424 -25.10 10.14 -6.10
C ASN A 424 -24.73 11.62 -6.32
N LYS A 425 -24.51 12.05 -7.55
CA LYS A 425 -24.10 13.41 -7.89
C LYS A 425 -25.00 13.94 -8.99
N LYS A 426 -25.89 14.85 -8.62
CA LYS A 426 -26.77 15.52 -9.56
C LYS A 426 -26.02 16.59 -10.32
N LEU A 427 -26.16 16.59 -11.64
CA LEU A 427 -25.89 17.78 -12.46
C LEU A 427 -27.06 18.75 -12.23
N ASN A 428 -26.78 19.96 -11.76
CA ASN A 428 -27.80 21.00 -11.60
C ASN A 428 -28.13 21.61 -12.98
N GLY A 429 -28.83 20.83 -13.84
CA GLY A 429 -29.15 21.21 -15.21
C GLY A 429 -28.11 20.77 -16.25
N ALA A 430 -28.15 21.35 -17.45
CA ALA A 430 -27.18 21.12 -18.49
C ALA A 430 -25.80 21.66 -18.08
N GLY A 431 -24.73 20.97 -18.47
CA GLY A 431 -23.38 21.40 -18.15
C GLY A 431 -22.28 20.53 -18.70
N ASP A 432 -21.06 21.06 -18.57
CA ASP A 432 -19.84 20.36 -18.98
C ASP A 432 -19.23 19.64 -17.78
N VAL A 433 -18.87 18.38 -17.97
CA VAL A 433 -18.15 17.56 -16.98
C VAL A 433 -16.82 17.10 -17.60
N PRO A 434 -15.69 17.38 -16.96
CA PRO A 434 -14.41 16.94 -17.48
C PRO A 434 -14.25 15.42 -17.33
N LEU A 435 -14.03 14.74 -18.44
CA LEU A 435 -13.51 13.38 -18.49
C LEU A 435 -11.99 13.47 -18.53
N ARG A 436 -11.31 12.82 -17.61
CA ARG A 436 -9.85 12.76 -17.52
C ARG A 436 -9.36 11.38 -17.89
N ILE A 437 -8.32 11.33 -18.71
CA ILE A 437 -7.79 10.09 -19.29
C ILE A 437 -6.31 10.02 -19.02
N PHE A 438 -5.86 8.89 -18.46
CA PHE A 438 -4.47 8.60 -18.16
C PHE A 438 -4.08 7.24 -18.75
N THR A 439 -2.81 7.08 -19.11
CA THR A 439 -2.26 5.85 -19.72
C THR A 439 -1.18 5.25 -18.79
N PRO A 440 -1.52 4.38 -17.83
CA PRO A 440 -0.56 3.72 -16.95
C PRO A 440 0.35 2.72 -17.67
#